data_b2c80405b2cd4283ebeea93695139e57
#
_entry.id   b2c80405b2cd4283ebeea93695139e57
#
_cell.length_a   1.000
_cell.length_b   1.000
_cell.length_c   1.000
_cell.angle_alpha   90.00
_cell.angle_beta   90.00
_cell.angle_gamma   90.00
#
_symmetry.space_group_name_H-M   'P 1'
#
loop_
_entity.id
_entity.type
_entity.pdbx_description
1 polymer ?
#
loop_
_entity_poly.entity_id
_entity_poly.type
_entity_poly.pdbx_seq_one_letter_code
_entity_poly.pdbx_strand_id
1 'polypeptide(L)'
;LANLDPATGKKAIALIDRIQKEQKKTIVIIEHRLEDVLYKDVDRIVVVGEGTIVADMKPDDLLAGNILKEQGIREPLYVTALKHAGCTIAPEDHPQHVETMNFEPYRAQVREWFETTKIPQKQETQEKVLKVDHLHFSYQPEKAILSDISFDVKKGEMISIVGKNGAGKTTLSNLICGFLEPSKGKIELNGNDISPLSVKERGEHIGIVMQNPNQMISKPMIYEEVALGLTVRGVPEEEIRERVHETLKICGLYQFRNWPVSALSFGQEKGVTIASILVMKPEILILDEPTAGQDYRHYTEIMEFLKTINETQGTTIIMITHDMHLMLEYTNRAIVVADGKLLTIDTPAKVLTNETITAPAYLKQTSLYEMAVKCGIEDPSQFVQRFINYERAVR
;
A
#
# COMPACT_ATOMS: atom_id res chain seq x y z
N LEU A 1 3.75 13.63 -6.39
CA LEU A 1 2.42 12.97 -6.26
C LEU A 1 2.29 12.10 -5.01
N ALA A 2 3.38 11.84 -4.29
CA ALA A 2 3.49 10.81 -3.24
C ALA A 2 2.42 10.86 -2.12
N ASN A 3 1.86 12.02 -1.80
CA ASN A 3 0.89 12.19 -0.71
C ASN A 3 -0.52 12.57 -1.21
N LEU A 4 -0.76 12.47 -2.51
CA LEU A 4 -2.06 12.78 -3.09
C LEU A 4 -2.86 11.50 -3.31
N ASP A 5 -4.17 11.56 -3.02
CA ASP A 5 -5.05 10.49 -3.47
C ASP A 5 -5.05 10.39 -5.01
N PRO A 6 -5.37 9.24 -5.60
CA PRO A 6 -5.25 9.02 -7.04
C PRO A 6 -6.02 10.02 -7.90
N ALA A 7 -7.21 10.45 -7.46
CA ALA A 7 -8.02 11.42 -8.21
C ALA A 7 -7.39 12.81 -8.18
N THR A 8 -6.85 13.22 -7.04
CA THR A 8 -6.13 14.49 -6.89
C THR A 8 -4.81 14.47 -7.66
N GLY A 9 -4.09 13.34 -7.67
CA GLY A 9 -2.90 13.11 -8.48
C GLY A 9 -3.16 13.31 -9.97
N LYS A 10 -4.23 12.71 -10.50
CA LYS A 10 -4.66 12.91 -11.90
C LYS A 10 -4.93 14.40 -12.22
N LYS A 11 -5.61 15.11 -11.31
CA LYS A 11 -5.87 16.56 -11.50
C LYS A 11 -4.57 17.36 -11.52
N ALA A 12 -3.60 17.02 -10.69
CA ALA A 12 -2.30 17.68 -10.65
C ALA A 12 -1.54 17.49 -11.98
N ILE A 13 -1.47 16.25 -12.50
CA ILE A 13 -0.85 15.98 -13.80
C ILE A 13 -1.59 16.68 -14.94
N ALA A 14 -2.92 16.70 -14.95
CA ALA A 14 -3.71 17.42 -15.95
C ALA A 14 -3.46 18.95 -15.91
N LEU A 15 -3.25 19.52 -14.70
CA LEU A 15 -2.87 20.92 -14.56
C LEU A 15 -1.47 21.19 -15.12
N ILE A 16 -0.52 20.32 -14.84
CA ILE A 16 0.85 20.41 -15.35
C ILE A 16 0.85 20.35 -16.89
N ASP A 17 0.12 19.41 -17.49
CA ASP A 17 -0.06 19.27 -18.95
C ASP A 17 -0.65 20.57 -19.56
N ARG A 18 -1.69 21.12 -18.92
CA ARG A 18 -2.29 22.39 -19.36
C ARG A 18 -1.28 23.55 -19.33
N ILE A 19 -0.52 23.70 -18.24
CA ILE A 19 0.52 24.74 -18.11
C ILE A 19 1.58 24.59 -19.20
N GLN A 20 2.01 23.36 -19.48
CA GLN A 20 2.98 23.08 -20.53
C GLN A 20 2.45 23.53 -21.90
N LYS A 21 1.21 23.17 -22.24
CA LYS A 21 0.58 23.51 -23.54
C LYS A 21 0.30 25.01 -23.70
N GLU A 22 -0.28 25.65 -22.68
CA GLU A 22 -0.66 27.07 -22.73
C GLU A 22 0.56 28.02 -22.69
N GLN A 23 1.55 27.71 -21.85
CA GLN A 23 2.70 28.56 -21.64
C GLN A 23 3.94 28.16 -22.43
N LYS A 24 3.88 27.03 -23.18
CA LYS A 24 5.00 26.45 -23.93
C LYS A 24 6.27 26.27 -23.08
N LYS A 25 6.08 25.81 -21.83
CA LYS A 25 7.18 25.59 -20.89
C LYS A 25 7.72 24.15 -21.02
N THR A 26 9.02 24.02 -20.85
CA THR A 26 9.62 22.71 -20.61
C THR A 26 9.36 22.31 -19.16
N ILE A 27 8.81 21.14 -18.95
CA ILE A 27 8.50 20.61 -17.62
C ILE A 27 9.26 19.30 -17.44
N VAL A 28 9.97 19.19 -16.32
CA VAL A 28 10.64 17.95 -15.90
C VAL A 28 9.94 17.45 -14.65
N ILE A 29 9.47 16.20 -14.71
CA ILE A 29 8.82 15.53 -13.58
C ILE A 29 9.75 14.42 -13.11
N ILE A 30 10.12 14.43 -11.83
CA ILE A 30 10.85 13.34 -11.18
C ILE A 30 9.83 12.49 -10.44
N GLU A 31 9.66 11.26 -10.86
CA GLU A 31 8.66 10.35 -10.29
C GLU A 31 9.12 8.90 -10.46
N HIS A 32 8.73 8.05 -9.55
CA HIS A 32 9.00 6.62 -9.59
C HIS A 32 7.74 5.78 -9.84
N ARG A 33 6.55 6.40 -9.81
CA ARG A 33 5.28 5.78 -10.21
C ARG A 33 4.92 6.17 -11.63
N LEU A 34 5.56 5.50 -12.57
CA LEU A 34 5.49 5.85 -14.00
C LEU A 34 4.04 5.85 -14.54
N GLU A 35 3.21 4.88 -14.14
CA GLU A 35 1.81 4.78 -14.57
C GLU A 35 0.96 6.01 -14.20
N ASP A 36 1.31 6.71 -13.12
CA ASP A 36 0.58 7.91 -12.71
C ASP A 36 0.93 9.12 -13.57
N VAL A 37 2.17 9.19 -14.09
CA VAL A 37 2.63 10.26 -14.99
C VAL A 37 2.14 10.02 -16.40
N LEU A 38 2.17 8.78 -16.87
CA LEU A 38 1.73 8.38 -18.22
C LEU A 38 0.23 8.55 -18.49
N TYR A 39 -0.52 9.08 -17.51
CA TYR A 39 -1.90 9.53 -17.73
C TYR A 39 -2.02 10.67 -18.76
N LYS A 40 -0.92 11.40 -19.02
CA LYS A 40 -0.81 12.44 -20.06
C LYS A 40 0.39 12.15 -20.96
N ASP A 41 0.36 12.79 -22.14
CA ASP A 41 1.47 12.66 -23.09
C ASP A 41 2.78 13.11 -22.46
N VAL A 42 3.80 12.30 -22.63
CA VAL A 42 5.17 12.55 -22.20
C VAL A 42 6.05 12.42 -23.43
N ASP A 43 6.80 13.49 -23.74
CA ASP A 43 7.64 13.51 -24.95
C ASP A 43 8.81 12.54 -24.83
N ARG A 44 9.38 12.40 -23.63
CA ARG A 44 10.62 11.65 -23.39
C ARG A 44 10.73 11.20 -21.93
N ILE A 45 11.25 10.00 -21.73
CA ILE A 45 11.58 9.46 -20.42
C ILE A 45 13.10 9.26 -20.34
N VAL A 46 13.68 9.82 -19.27
CA VAL A 46 15.09 9.62 -18.91
C VAL A 46 15.15 8.70 -17.71
N VAL A 47 15.73 7.53 -17.88
CA VAL A 47 15.95 6.56 -16.78
C VAL A 47 17.34 6.78 -16.22
N VAL A 48 17.42 7.03 -14.92
CA VAL A 48 18.67 7.22 -14.19
C VAL A 48 18.90 6.01 -13.27
N GLY A 49 20.05 5.38 -13.41
CA GLY A 49 20.48 4.25 -12.59
C GLY A 49 21.96 4.40 -12.21
N GLU A 50 22.30 4.11 -10.95
CA GLU A 50 23.69 4.16 -10.43
C GLU A 50 24.45 5.45 -10.77
N GLY A 51 23.73 6.59 -10.75
CA GLY A 51 24.33 7.92 -11.02
C GLY A 51 24.57 8.22 -12.50
N THR A 52 24.10 7.37 -13.43
CA THR A 52 24.24 7.55 -14.88
C THR A 52 22.88 7.52 -15.59
N ILE A 53 22.82 8.08 -16.80
CA ILE A 53 21.64 7.92 -17.66
C ILE A 53 21.73 6.54 -18.32
N VAL A 54 20.77 5.67 -18.00
CA VAL A 54 20.66 4.31 -18.55
C VAL A 54 19.87 4.30 -19.85
N ALA A 55 18.83 5.13 -19.93
CA ALA A 55 18.02 5.30 -21.13
C ALA A 55 17.51 6.73 -21.26
N ASP A 56 17.34 7.16 -22.50
CA ASP A 56 16.74 8.44 -22.88
C ASP A 56 15.97 8.20 -24.19
N MET A 57 14.66 7.95 -24.09
CA MET A 57 13.84 7.50 -25.20
C MET A 57 12.36 7.89 -25.07
N LYS A 58 11.59 7.61 -26.12
CA LYS A 58 10.14 7.80 -26.08
C LYS A 58 9.48 6.77 -25.15
N PRO A 59 8.33 7.11 -24.54
CA PRO A 59 7.62 6.21 -23.67
C PRO A 59 7.27 4.85 -24.30
N ASP A 60 6.80 4.85 -25.55
CA ASP A 60 6.42 3.61 -26.25
C ASP A 60 7.62 2.66 -26.44
N ASP A 61 8.78 3.19 -26.79
CA ASP A 61 10.01 2.40 -26.94
C ASP A 61 10.47 1.82 -25.58
N LEU A 62 10.36 2.62 -24.51
CA LEU A 62 10.75 2.19 -23.16
C LEU A 62 9.84 1.08 -22.63
N LEU A 63 8.52 1.21 -22.79
CA LEU A 63 7.53 0.25 -22.31
C LEU A 63 7.53 -1.06 -23.10
N ALA A 64 7.91 -1.02 -24.36
CA ALA A 64 8.11 -2.22 -25.16
C ALA A 64 9.34 -3.04 -24.72
N GLY A 65 10.35 -2.38 -24.13
CA GLY A 65 11.58 -2.99 -23.64
C GLY A 65 11.49 -3.56 -22.22
N ASN A 66 12.65 -3.93 -21.66
CA ASN A 66 12.80 -4.47 -20.30
C ASN A 66 13.61 -3.58 -19.35
N ILE A 67 14.04 -2.41 -19.82
CA ILE A 67 14.92 -1.51 -19.07
C ILE A 67 14.35 -1.14 -17.71
N LEU A 68 13.04 -0.88 -17.60
CA LEU A 68 12.39 -0.55 -16.33
C LEU A 68 12.55 -1.68 -15.32
N LYS A 69 12.27 -2.92 -15.73
CA LYS A 69 12.42 -4.10 -14.87
C LYS A 69 13.87 -4.33 -14.45
N GLU A 70 14.82 -4.18 -15.37
CA GLU A 70 16.27 -4.32 -15.11
C GLU A 70 16.78 -3.26 -14.14
N GLN A 71 16.20 -2.07 -14.14
CA GLN A 71 16.53 -0.97 -13.24
C GLN A 71 15.71 -0.97 -11.94
N GLY A 72 14.87 -1.98 -11.70
CA GLY A 72 14.02 -2.05 -10.53
C GLY A 72 12.97 -0.93 -10.48
N ILE A 73 12.52 -0.45 -11.63
CA ILE A 73 11.44 0.52 -11.75
C ILE A 73 10.16 -0.21 -12.13
N ARG A 74 9.08 0.10 -11.42
CA ARG A 74 7.78 -0.52 -11.68
C ARG A 74 7.26 -0.15 -13.06
N GLU A 75 6.94 -1.15 -13.85
CA GLU A 75 6.20 -0.99 -15.08
C GLU A 75 4.70 -0.74 -14.81
N PRO A 76 3.95 -0.10 -15.72
CA PRO A 76 2.50 -0.09 -15.67
C PRO A 76 1.94 -1.51 -15.60
N LEU A 77 0.87 -1.71 -14.81
CA LEU A 77 0.35 -3.05 -14.55
C LEU A 77 -0.11 -3.78 -15.82
N TYR A 78 -0.71 -3.08 -16.78
CA TYR A 78 -1.10 -3.70 -18.06
C TYR A 78 0.10 -4.16 -18.90
N VAL A 79 1.23 -3.44 -18.84
CA VAL A 79 2.48 -3.84 -19.50
C VAL A 79 3.02 -5.12 -18.86
N THR A 80 3.06 -5.15 -17.53
CA THR A 80 3.48 -6.35 -16.78
C THR A 80 2.56 -7.54 -17.10
N ALA A 81 1.24 -7.33 -17.18
CA ALA A 81 0.29 -8.39 -17.49
C ALA A 81 0.45 -8.94 -18.92
N LEU A 82 0.72 -8.07 -19.91
CA LEU A 82 1.04 -8.51 -21.27
C LEU A 82 2.32 -9.37 -21.29
N LYS A 83 3.36 -8.95 -20.57
CA LYS A 83 4.62 -9.71 -20.49
C LYS A 83 4.41 -11.07 -19.79
N HIS A 84 3.57 -11.15 -18.75
CA HIS A 84 3.20 -12.40 -18.13
C HIS A 84 2.40 -13.34 -19.05
N ALA A 85 1.59 -12.77 -19.93
CA ALA A 85 0.90 -13.53 -20.97
C ALA A 85 1.83 -13.96 -22.12
N GLY A 86 3.13 -13.66 -22.05
CA GLY A 86 4.12 -14.02 -23.08
C GLY A 86 4.07 -13.11 -24.31
N CYS A 87 3.42 -11.95 -24.20
CA CYS A 87 3.33 -11.01 -25.33
C CYS A 87 4.64 -10.24 -25.51
N THR A 88 5.06 -10.07 -26.76
CA THR A 88 6.12 -9.11 -27.15
C THR A 88 5.44 -7.82 -27.57
N ILE A 89 5.62 -6.76 -26.78
CA ILE A 89 4.98 -5.47 -27.02
C ILE A 89 5.72 -4.72 -28.13
N ALA A 90 4.99 -4.22 -29.12
CA ALA A 90 5.53 -3.39 -30.18
C ALA A 90 5.31 -1.89 -29.88
N PRO A 91 6.29 -1.01 -30.07
CA PRO A 91 6.14 0.44 -29.89
C PRO A 91 5.01 1.04 -30.74
N GLU A 92 4.76 0.46 -31.91
CA GLU A 92 3.70 0.88 -32.83
C GLU A 92 2.29 0.65 -32.32
N ASP A 93 2.12 -0.17 -31.28
CA ASP A 93 0.84 -0.39 -30.60
C ASP A 93 0.54 0.66 -29.53
N HIS A 94 1.43 1.67 -29.39
CA HIS A 94 1.28 2.82 -28.49
C HIS A 94 1.07 2.45 -27.02
N PRO A 95 1.99 1.68 -26.41
CA PRO A 95 1.85 1.22 -25.03
C PRO A 95 1.94 2.32 -23.98
N GLN A 96 2.14 3.59 -24.33
CA GLN A 96 2.17 4.69 -23.36
C GLN A 96 0.84 4.85 -22.61
N HIS A 97 -0.30 4.67 -23.29
CA HIS A 97 -1.62 4.88 -22.70
C HIS A 97 -2.49 3.64 -22.87
N VAL A 98 -2.92 3.07 -21.78
CA VAL A 98 -3.85 1.91 -21.79
C VAL A 98 -5.14 2.21 -22.54
N GLU A 99 -5.61 3.48 -22.50
CA GLU A 99 -6.83 3.92 -23.18
C GLU A 99 -6.75 3.86 -24.71
N THR A 100 -5.59 4.11 -25.27
CA THR A 100 -5.39 4.19 -26.73
C THR A 100 -4.55 3.06 -27.32
N MET A 101 -3.92 2.26 -26.46
CA MET A 101 -3.12 1.10 -26.89
C MET A 101 -3.93 0.14 -27.73
N ASN A 102 -3.31 -0.36 -28.81
CA ASN A 102 -3.86 -1.41 -29.65
C ASN A 102 -3.64 -2.79 -28.99
N PHE A 103 -4.70 -3.38 -28.43
CA PHE A 103 -4.65 -4.71 -27.79
C PHE A 103 -4.99 -5.87 -28.73
N GLU A 104 -5.42 -5.62 -29.98
CA GLU A 104 -5.84 -6.67 -30.90
C GLU A 104 -4.78 -7.79 -31.10
N PRO A 105 -3.48 -7.47 -31.28
CA PRO A 105 -2.46 -8.50 -31.48
C PRO A 105 -2.28 -9.42 -30.25
N TYR A 106 -2.65 -8.95 -29.07
CA TYR A 106 -2.39 -9.62 -27.77
C TYR A 106 -3.58 -10.39 -27.20
N ARG A 107 -4.80 -10.19 -27.75
CA ARG A 107 -6.05 -10.75 -27.20
C ARG A 107 -6.01 -12.25 -27.01
N ALA A 108 -5.51 -12.99 -28.00
CA ALA A 108 -5.47 -14.45 -27.91
C ALA A 108 -4.57 -14.95 -26.79
N GLN A 109 -3.35 -14.41 -26.66
CA GLN A 109 -2.38 -14.79 -25.64
C GLN A 109 -2.87 -14.39 -24.24
N VAL A 110 -3.48 -13.20 -24.09
CA VAL A 110 -4.03 -12.73 -22.81
C VAL A 110 -5.19 -13.62 -22.35
N ARG A 111 -6.08 -14.03 -23.27
CA ARG A 111 -7.18 -14.95 -22.96
C ARG A 111 -6.68 -16.33 -22.58
N GLU A 112 -5.74 -16.90 -23.35
CA GLU A 112 -5.10 -18.17 -23.03
C GLU A 112 -4.43 -18.14 -21.66
N TRP A 113 -3.67 -17.10 -21.35
CA TRP A 113 -3.05 -16.91 -20.05
C TRP A 113 -4.12 -16.84 -18.93
N PHE A 114 -5.20 -16.09 -19.14
CA PHE A 114 -6.30 -16.00 -18.19
C PHE A 114 -6.97 -17.36 -17.94
N GLU A 115 -7.23 -18.14 -18.96
CA GLU A 115 -7.88 -19.45 -18.84
C GLU A 115 -6.97 -20.50 -18.18
N THR A 116 -5.68 -20.49 -18.46
CA THR A 116 -4.72 -21.49 -17.98
C THR A 116 -4.16 -21.19 -16.60
N THR A 117 -4.13 -19.91 -16.19
CA THR A 117 -3.59 -19.50 -14.89
C THR A 117 -4.52 -19.92 -13.76
N LYS A 118 -4.02 -20.78 -12.86
CA LYS A 118 -4.79 -21.25 -11.68
C LYS A 118 -4.74 -20.22 -10.56
N ILE A 119 -5.85 -20.06 -9.85
CA ILE A 119 -5.93 -19.27 -8.62
C ILE A 119 -5.66 -20.24 -7.45
N PRO A 120 -4.58 -20.05 -6.66
CA PRO A 120 -4.40 -20.81 -5.44
C PRO A 120 -5.54 -20.48 -4.47
N GLN A 121 -6.25 -21.48 -3.98
CA GLN A 121 -7.20 -21.29 -2.88
C GLN A 121 -6.42 -21.24 -1.58
N LYS A 122 -6.27 -20.03 -0.99
CA LYS A 122 -5.74 -19.90 0.36
C LYS A 122 -6.89 -20.16 1.34
N GLN A 123 -6.70 -21.09 2.28
CA GLN A 123 -7.64 -21.26 3.39
C GLN A 123 -7.54 -20.02 4.30
N GLU A 124 -8.60 -19.26 4.36
CA GLU A 124 -8.70 -18.12 5.25
C GLU A 124 -9.26 -18.54 6.61
N THR A 125 -8.64 -18.08 7.69
CA THR A 125 -9.24 -18.20 9.01
C THR A 125 -10.55 -17.42 9.08
N GLN A 126 -11.51 -17.91 9.85
CA GLN A 126 -12.76 -17.20 10.13
C GLN A 126 -12.72 -16.51 11.52
N GLU A 127 -11.66 -16.72 12.29
CA GLU A 127 -11.50 -16.10 13.61
C GLU A 127 -11.30 -14.60 13.48
N LYS A 128 -12.15 -13.82 14.16
CA LYS A 128 -12.09 -12.36 14.17
C LYS A 128 -11.19 -11.90 15.32
N VAL A 129 -10.17 -11.10 14.99
CA VAL A 129 -9.30 -10.49 16.00
C VAL A 129 -9.80 -9.10 16.39
N LEU A 130 -10.35 -8.33 15.45
CA LEU A 130 -10.88 -6.98 15.68
C LEU A 130 -12.30 -6.90 15.14
N LYS A 131 -13.22 -6.29 15.90
CA LYS A 131 -14.56 -5.90 15.45
C LYS A 131 -14.82 -4.45 15.82
N VAL A 132 -15.21 -3.67 14.84
CA VAL A 132 -15.73 -2.30 15.01
C VAL A 132 -17.22 -2.35 14.77
N ASP A 133 -18.02 -1.80 15.71
CA ASP A 133 -19.47 -1.98 15.73
C ASP A 133 -20.16 -0.63 15.92
N HIS A 134 -20.86 -0.15 14.89
CA HIS A 134 -21.62 1.11 14.85
C HIS A 134 -20.83 2.33 15.38
N LEU A 135 -19.57 2.47 14.95
CA LEU A 135 -18.66 3.49 15.45
C LEU A 135 -19.01 4.88 14.90
N HIS A 136 -19.14 5.85 15.79
CA HIS A 136 -19.34 7.26 15.47
C HIS A 136 -18.27 8.12 16.13
N PHE A 137 -17.86 9.17 15.46
CA PHE A 137 -16.91 10.14 16.02
C PHE A 137 -17.05 11.54 15.42
N SER A 138 -16.88 12.55 16.28
CA SER A 138 -16.86 13.96 15.91
C SER A 138 -15.85 14.71 16.78
N TYR A 139 -14.98 15.53 16.19
CA TYR A 139 -14.14 16.45 16.96
C TYR A 139 -14.94 17.63 17.54
N GLN A 140 -16.02 18.00 16.86
CA GLN A 140 -16.98 19.03 17.28
C GLN A 140 -18.40 18.48 17.11
N PRO A 141 -19.33 18.81 18.00
CA PRO A 141 -20.69 18.22 18.00
C PRO A 141 -21.43 18.33 16.65
N GLU A 142 -21.15 19.40 15.90
CA GLU A 142 -21.87 19.71 14.64
C GLU A 142 -21.28 19.06 13.40
N LYS A 143 -20.06 18.48 13.49
CA LYS A 143 -19.35 17.92 12.33
C LYS A 143 -18.92 16.47 12.57
N ALA A 144 -19.76 15.54 12.14
CA ALA A 144 -19.43 14.14 12.15
C ALA A 144 -18.23 13.85 11.21
N ILE A 145 -17.23 13.15 11.74
CA ILE A 145 -16.07 12.67 10.98
C ILE A 145 -16.25 11.21 10.58
N LEU A 146 -16.80 10.39 11.50
CA LEU A 146 -17.18 9.01 11.23
C LEU A 146 -18.62 8.79 11.66
N SER A 147 -19.39 8.09 10.82
CA SER A 147 -20.80 7.83 11.03
C SER A 147 -21.12 6.38 10.68
N ASP A 148 -21.49 5.61 11.70
CA ASP A 148 -21.96 4.23 11.57
C ASP A 148 -20.96 3.29 10.88
N ILE A 149 -19.70 3.32 11.31
CA ILE A 149 -18.66 2.44 10.78
C ILE A 149 -18.73 1.09 11.47
N SER A 150 -18.94 0.02 10.69
CA SER A 150 -18.97 -1.36 11.20
C SER A 150 -18.20 -2.29 10.28
N PHE A 151 -17.21 -3.01 10.82
CA PHE A 151 -16.42 -4.02 10.10
C PHE A 151 -15.73 -4.98 11.05
N ASP A 152 -15.21 -6.06 10.52
CA ASP A 152 -14.34 -7.00 11.22
C ASP A 152 -13.04 -7.25 10.48
N VAL A 153 -12.00 -7.61 11.22
CA VAL A 153 -10.70 -8.04 10.72
C VAL A 153 -10.42 -9.44 11.25
N LYS A 154 -10.01 -10.33 10.34
CA LYS A 154 -9.68 -11.71 10.67
C LYS A 154 -8.25 -11.82 11.18
N LYS A 155 -7.99 -12.80 12.04
CA LYS A 155 -6.66 -13.07 12.57
C LYS A 155 -5.68 -13.45 11.46
N GLY A 156 -4.50 -12.84 11.44
CA GLY A 156 -3.49 -13.06 10.41
C GLY A 156 -3.87 -12.52 9.02
N GLU A 157 -4.91 -11.69 8.92
CA GLU A 157 -5.30 -11.04 7.68
C GLU A 157 -4.40 -9.83 7.39
N MET A 158 -4.08 -9.60 6.12
CA MET A 158 -3.55 -8.33 5.63
C MET A 158 -4.68 -7.58 4.96
N ILE A 159 -5.12 -6.46 5.54
CA ILE A 159 -6.26 -5.67 5.07
C ILE A 159 -5.86 -4.21 4.88
N SER A 160 -6.45 -3.55 3.88
CA SER A 160 -6.26 -2.11 3.66
C SER A 160 -7.49 -1.30 4.06
N ILE A 161 -7.27 -0.09 4.58
CA ILE A 161 -8.28 0.96 4.75
C ILE A 161 -7.97 2.04 3.72
N VAL A 162 -8.87 2.22 2.76
CA VAL A 162 -8.68 3.12 1.61
C VAL A 162 -9.79 4.15 1.49
N GLY A 163 -9.53 5.23 0.77
CA GLY A 163 -10.49 6.30 0.54
C GLY A 163 -9.78 7.66 0.39
N LYS A 164 -10.54 8.69 0.01
CA LYS A 164 -9.99 10.02 -0.22
C LYS A 164 -9.33 10.63 1.02
N ASN A 165 -8.47 11.63 0.81
CA ASN A 165 -7.92 12.41 1.90
C ASN A 165 -9.07 13.11 2.69
N GLY A 166 -8.98 13.04 4.02
CA GLY A 166 -10.06 13.54 4.89
C GLY A 166 -11.27 12.63 5.07
N ALA A 167 -11.28 11.39 4.53
CA ALA A 167 -12.37 10.44 4.71
C ALA A 167 -12.50 9.87 6.14
N GLY A 168 -11.54 10.14 7.03
CA GLY A 168 -11.55 9.67 8.42
C GLY A 168 -10.67 8.46 8.69
N LYS A 169 -9.81 8.03 7.75
CA LYS A 169 -8.95 6.83 7.90
C LYS A 169 -8.04 6.90 9.13
N THR A 170 -7.26 7.96 9.27
CA THR A 170 -6.36 8.19 10.43
C THR A 170 -7.16 8.38 11.73
N THR A 171 -8.35 9.01 11.66
CA THR A 171 -9.24 9.10 12.82
C THR A 171 -9.69 7.72 13.28
N LEU A 172 -10.02 6.83 12.33
CA LEU A 172 -10.42 5.46 12.63
C LEU A 172 -9.29 4.66 13.32
N SER A 173 -8.04 4.78 12.83
CA SER A 173 -6.89 4.14 13.49
C SER A 173 -6.65 4.70 14.90
N ASN A 174 -6.80 6.02 15.09
CA ASN A 174 -6.65 6.65 16.40
C ASN A 174 -7.71 6.17 17.42
N LEU A 175 -8.94 5.92 16.96
CA LEU A 175 -10.01 5.33 17.79
C LEU A 175 -9.69 3.88 18.17
N ILE A 176 -9.18 3.07 17.24
CA ILE A 176 -8.78 1.69 17.48
C ILE A 176 -7.63 1.66 18.51
N CYS A 177 -6.64 2.53 18.37
CA CYS A 177 -5.50 2.62 19.28
C CYS A 177 -5.84 3.30 20.64
N GLY A 178 -7.00 3.92 20.77
CA GLY A 178 -7.43 4.61 21.99
C GLY A 178 -6.87 6.01 22.19
N PHE A 179 -6.27 6.62 21.15
CA PHE A 179 -5.88 8.03 21.19
C PHE A 179 -7.09 8.98 21.13
N LEU A 180 -8.22 8.47 20.66
CA LEU A 180 -9.52 9.12 20.62
C LEU A 180 -10.58 8.18 21.20
N GLU A 181 -11.63 8.75 21.77
CA GLU A 181 -12.79 7.99 22.30
C GLU A 181 -13.98 8.13 21.33
N PRO A 182 -14.65 7.03 20.97
CA PRO A 182 -15.81 7.09 20.10
C PRO A 182 -16.99 7.82 20.78
N SER A 183 -17.77 8.58 20.00
CA SER A 183 -19.01 9.20 20.51
C SER A 183 -20.11 8.17 20.73
N LYS A 184 -20.14 7.10 19.91
CA LYS A 184 -21.03 5.94 19.98
C LYS A 184 -20.38 4.73 19.34
N GLY A 185 -20.94 3.55 19.64
CA GLY A 185 -20.44 2.28 19.15
C GLY A 185 -19.36 1.71 20.07
N LYS A 186 -18.76 0.61 19.66
CA LYS A 186 -17.72 -0.10 20.43
C LYS A 186 -16.68 -0.72 19.51
N ILE A 187 -15.53 -1.03 20.11
CA ILE A 187 -14.44 -1.75 19.46
C ILE A 187 -14.12 -2.97 20.33
N GLU A 188 -14.14 -4.15 19.71
CA GLU A 188 -13.84 -5.41 20.38
C GLU A 188 -12.53 -5.99 19.84
N LEU A 189 -11.69 -6.48 20.74
CA LEU A 189 -10.47 -7.23 20.44
C LEU A 189 -10.62 -8.64 21.00
N ASN A 190 -10.50 -9.66 20.14
CA ASN A 190 -10.72 -11.07 20.52
C ASN A 190 -12.07 -11.29 21.25
N GLY A 191 -13.12 -10.58 20.82
CA GLY A 191 -14.47 -10.64 21.39
C GLY A 191 -14.68 -9.83 22.67
N ASN A 192 -13.66 -9.14 23.19
CA ASN A 192 -13.74 -8.31 24.39
C ASN A 192 -13.79 -6.83 24.01
N ASP A 193 -14.68 -6.07 24.66
CA ASP A 193 -14.74 -4.61 24.50
C ASP A 193 -13.46 -3.98 25.07
N ILE A 194 -12.75 -3.22 24.24
CA ILE A 194 -11.52 -2.53 24.62
C ILE A 194 -11.73 -1.07 25.03
N SER A 195 -12.97 -0.59 25.09
CA SER A 195 -13.27 0.78 25.50
C SER A 195 -12.73 1.14 26.89
N PRO A 196 -12.74 0.22 27.90
CA PRO A 196 -12.18 0.50 29.21
C PRO A 196 -10.64 0.54 29.26
N LEU A 197 -9.97 0.00 28.23
CA LEU A 197 -8.51 -0.11 28.23
C LEU A 197 -7.85 1.24 27.91
N SER A 198 -6.83 1.57 28.70
CA SER A 198 -5.94 2.70 28.42
C SER A 198 -5.14 2.49 27.13
N VAL A 199 -4.57 3.57 26.59
CA VAL A 199 -3.66 3.51 25.43
C VAL A 199 -2.50 2.54 25.66
N LYS A 200 -1.96 2.49 26.90
CA LYS A 200 -0.88 1.58 27.26
C LYS A 200 -1.32 0.11 27.16
N GLU A 201 -2.48 -0.22 27.72
CA GLU A 201 -3.03 -1.58 27.70
C GLU A 201 -3.40 -2.01 26.27
N ARG A 202 -4.02 -1.14 25.46
CA ARG A 202 -4.24 -1.41 24.03
C ARG A 202 -2.94 -1.60 23.27
N GLY A 203 -1.90 -0.83 23.61
CA GLY A 203 -0.55 -0.92 23.04
C GLY A 203 0.21 -2.22 23.34
N GLU A 204 -0.33 -3.11 24.17
CA GLU A 204 0.18 -4.48 24.36
C GLU A 204 -0.29 -5.42 23.25
N HIS A 205 -1.39 -5.09 22.59
CA HIS A 205 -2.02 -5.91 21.56
C HIS A 205 -1.99 -5.26 20.18
N ILE A 206 -2.06 -3.92 20.11
CA ILE A 206 -2.19 -3.14 18.87
C ILE A 206 -1.00 -2.20 18.75
N GLY A 207 -0.16 -2.44 17.76
CA GLY A 207 0.92 -1.53 17.38
C GLY A 207 0.49 -0.60 16.27
N ILE A 208 0.97 0.65 16.29
CA ILE A 208 0.75 1.60 15.20
C ILE A 208 2.07 2.22 14.74
N VAL A 209 2.26 2.28 13.43
CA VAL A 209 3.38 2.97 12.78
C VAL A 209 2.81 4.14 11.99
N MET A 210 3.23 5.36 12.36
CA MET A 210 2.77 6.59 11.73
C MET A 210 3.45 6.83 10.38
N GLN A 211 2.83 7.67 9.55
CA GLN A 211 3.36 8.02 8.24
C GLN A 211 4.78 8.62 8.30
N ASN A 212 4.99 9.56 9.23
CA ASN A 212 6.30 10.22 9.41
C ASN A 212 7.09 9.59 10.54
N PRO A 213 8.24 8.92 10.27
CA PRO A 213 9.06 8.29 11.30
C PRO A 213 9.58 9.27 12.35
N ASN A 214 9.84 10.53 12.00
CA ASN A 214 10.31 11.55 12.94
C ASN A 214 9.31 11.89 14.07
N GLN A 215 8.04 11.50 13.93
CA GLN A 215 7.05 11.66 14.99
C GLN A 215 7.08 10.53 16.01
N MET A 216 7.79 9.44 15.71
CA MET A 216 7.87 8.24 16.55
C MET A 216 9.24 8.08 17.21
N ILE A 217 10.31 8.44 16.49
CA ILE A 217 11.69 8.26 16.96
C ILE A 217 11.98 9.26 18.08
N SER A 218 12.36 8.74 19.25
CA SER A 218 12.63 9.52 20.46
C SER A 218 14.07 9.33 20.99
N LYS A 219 14.76 8.28 20.57
CA LYS A 219 16.12 7.98 20.97
C LYS A 219 17.12 8.21 19.84
N PRO A 220 18.35 8.67 20.17
CA PRO A 220 19.37 8.92 19.15
C PRO A 220 19.96 7.64 18.52
N MET A 221 19.96 6.52 19.27
CA MET A 221 20.57 5.26 18.84
C MET A 221 19.51 4.24 18.45
N ILE A 222 19.77 3.48 17.38
CA ILE A 222 18.84 2.47 16.85
C ILE A 222 18.48 1.42 17.91
N TYR A 223 19.49 0.88 18.60
CA TYR A 223 19.23 -0.11 19.64
C TYR A 223 18.35 0.44 20.76
N GLU A 224 18.63 1.65 21.23
CA GLU A 224 17.87 2.30 22.31
C GLU A 224 16.42 2.60 21.90
N GLU A 225 16.22 3.02 20.65
CA GLU A 225 14.87 3.28 20.11
C GLU A 225 14.05 1.99 20.07
N VAL A 226 14.61 0.90 19.54
CA VAL A 226 13.91 -0.39 19.46
C VAL A 226 13.69 -1.00 20.86
N ALA A 227 14.63 -0.83 21.78
CA ALA A 227 14.52 -1.33 23.15
C ALA A 227 13.52 -0.56 24.01
N LEU A 228 13.20 0.68 23.65
CA LEU A 228 12.47 1.62 24.51
C LEU A 228 11.15 1.05 25.06
N GLY A 229 10.33 0.47 24.21
CA GLY A 229 9.03 -0.09 24.58
C GLY A 229 9.13 -1.21 25.63
N LEU A 230 10.14 -2.07 25.50
CA LEU A 230 10.41 -3.16 26.45
C LEU A 230 10.99 -2.63 27.78
N THR A 231 11.90 -1.65 27.69
CA THR A 231 12.52 -1.01 28.86
C THR A 231 11.47 -0.34 29.75
N VAL A 232 10.54 0.43 29.14
CA VAL A 232 9.45 1.10 29.87
C VAL A 232 8.50 0.10 30.54
N ARG A 233 8.40 -1.13 30.01
CA ARG A 233 7.60 -2.22 30.60
C ARG A 233 8.36 -3.02 31.67
N GLY A 234 9.63 -2.70 31.94
CA GLY A 234 10.44 -3.38 32.95
C GLY A 234 10.85 -4.80 32.55
N VAL A 235 10.92 -5.09 31.26
CA VAL A 235 11.43 -6.39 30.76
C VAL A 235 12.89 -6.53 31.15
N PRO A 236 13.38 -7.73 31.56
CA PRO A 236 14.78 -7.95 31.91
C PRO A 236 15.73 -7.62 30.74
N GLU A 237 16.89 -7.02 31.05
CA GLU A 237 17.85 -6.53 30.04
C GLU A 237 18.31 -7.63 29.08
N GLU A 238 18.49 -8.85 29.55
CA GLU A 238 18.88 -9.98 28.71
C GLU A 238 17.81 -10.34 27.68
N GLU A 239 16.57 -10.37 28.09
CA GLU A 239 15.42 -10.58 27.18
C GLU A 239 15.26 -9.42 26.19
N ILE A 240 15.44 -8.16 26.64
CA ILE A 240 15.45 -6.99 25.76
C ILE A 240 16.49 -7.18 24.66
N ARG A 241 17.70 -7.54 25.05
CA ARG A 241 18.81 -7.73 24.09
C ARG A 241 18.49 -8.80 23.05
N GLU A 242 17.96 -9.93 23.47
CA GLU A 242 17.59 -11.01 22.57
C GLU A 242 16.49 -10.57 21.58
N ARG A 243 15.39 -10.01 22.09
CA ARG A 243 14.25 -9.57 21.29
C ARG A 243 14.63 -8.46 20.32
N VAL A 244 15.41 -7.46 20.76
CA VAL A 244 15.89 -6.37 19.89
C VAL A 244 16.79 -6.92 18.79
N HIS A 245 17.73 -7.82 19.11
CA HIS A 245 18.62 -8.41 18.11
C HIS A 245 17.84 -9.25 17.10
N GLU A 246 16.88 -10.07 17.53
CA GLU A 246 15.99 -10.85 16.68
C GLU A 246 15.21 -9.92 15.73
N THR A 247 14.53 -8.91 16.29
CA THR A 247 13.73 -7.96 15.52
C THR A 247 14.57 -7.18 14.51
N LEU A 248 15.75 -6.69 14.92
CA LEU A 248 16.64 -5.97 14.00
C LEU A 248 17.18 -6.88 12.88
N LYS A 249 17.39 -8.18 13.13
CA LYS A 249 17.75 -9.14 12.07
C LYS A 249 16.62 -9.30 11.08
N ILE A 250 15.40 -9.48 11.57
CA ILE A 250 14.19 -9.59 10.74
C ILE A 250 14.01 -8.32 9.89
N CYS A 251 14.23 -7.13 10.48
CA CYS A 251 14.14 -5.84 9.79
C CYS A 251 15.33 -5.51 8.86
N GLY A 252 16.35 -6.38 8.75
CA GLY A 252 17.55 -6.09 7.96
C GLY A 252 18.43 -4.97 8.53
N LEU A 253 18.19 -4.55 9.78
CA LEU A 253 18.86 -3.42 10.43
C LEU A 253 19.94 -3.83 11.44
N TYR A 254 20.17 -5.12 11.62
CA TYR A 254 21.09 -5.63 12.66
C TYR A 254 22.53 -5.09 12.55
N GLN A 255 23.02 -4.91 11.34
CA GLN A 255 24.37 -4.35 11.10
C GLN A 255 24.48 -2.90 11.57
N PHE A 256 23.37 -2.15 11.60
CA PHE A 256 23.30 -0.75 12.01
C PHE A 256 22.92 -0.56 13.49
N ARG A 257 22.74 -1.63 14.26
CA ARG A 257 22.20 -1.59 15.64
C ARG A 257 22.88 -0.61 16.60
N ASN A 258 24.17 -0.36 16.39
CA ASN A 258 24.98 0.56 17.19
C ASN A 258 25.16 1.95 16.54
N TRP A 259 24.42 2.22 15.46
CA TRP A 259 24.49 3.49 14.74
C TRP A 259 23.46 4.48 15.27
N PRO A 260 23.73 5.79 15.12
CA PRO A 260 22.72 6.80 15.36
C PRO A 260 21.63 6.72 14.27
N VAL A 261 20.38 6.97 14.66
CA VAL A 261 19.25 6.98 13.71
C VAL A 261 19.46 8.02 12.61
N SER A 262 20.06 9.17 12.95
CA SER A 262 20.36 10.25 11.99
C SER A 262 21.32 9.88 10.86
N ALA A 263 21.99 8.73 10.93
CA ALA A 263 22.85 8.24 9.86
C ALA A 263 22.12 7.38 8.83
N LEU A 264 20.83 7.13 9.04
CA LEU A 264 20.01 6.29 8.19
C LEU A 264 19.36 7.08 7.05
N SER A 265 19.03 6.39 5.96
CA SER A 265 18.10 6.90 4.96
C SER A 265 16.67 6.93 5.51
N PHE A 266 15.78 7.73 4.93
CA PHE A 266 14.38 7.82 5.34
C PHE A 266 13.67 6.44 5.34
N GLY A 267 13.97 5.56 4.37
CA GLY A 267 13.44 4.19 4.34
C GLY A 267 13.93 3.33 5.50
N GLN A 268 15.21 3.46 5.86
CA GLN A 268 15.79 2.76 7.02
C GLN A 268 15.24 3.30 8.35
N GLU A 269 15.05 4.62 8.48
CA GLU A 269 14.37 5.22 9.65
C GLU A 269 12.96 4.64 9.83
N LYS A 270 12.21 4.46 8.72
CA LYS A 270 10.91 3.79 8.76
C LYS A 270 11.02 2.34 9.19
N GLY A 271 12.06 1.64 8.77
CA GLY A 271 12.39 0.30 9.27
C GLY A 271 12.62 0.28 10.79
N VAL A 272 13.28 1.30 11.34
CA VAL A 272 13.48 1.44 12.80
C VAL A 272 12.14 1.63 13.52
N THR A 273 11.24 2.48 13.00
CA THR A 273 9.92 2.67 13.62
C THR A 273 9.05 1.41 13.57
N ILE A 274 9.14 0.63 12.50
CA ILE A 274 8.48 -0.68 12.43
C ILE A 274 9.10 -1.63 13.47
N ALA A 275 10.43 -1.68 13.57
CA ALA A 275 11.14 -2.54 14.52
C ALA A 275 10.80 -2.19 15.98
N SER A 276 10.68 -0.89 16.34
CA SER A 276 10.34 -0.45 17.70
C SER A 276 8.94 -0.85 18.14
N ILE A 277 8.02 -1.03 17.21
CA ILE A 277 6.68 -1.57 17.48
C ILE A 277 6.69 -3.09 17.44
N LEU A 278 7.35 -3.68 16.45
CA LEU A 278 7.35 -5.12 16.23
C LEU A 278 8.02 -5.91 17.36
N VAL A 279 9.04 -5.34 18.00
CA VAL A 279 9.72 -5.93 19.18
C VAL A 279 8.76 -6.24 20.34
N MET A 280 7.62 -5.55 20.37
CA MET A 280 6.55 -5.76 21.33
C MET A 280 5.67 -6.98 20.99
N LYS A 281 5.80 -7.57 19.78
CA LYS A 281 5.01 -8.70 19.26
C LYS A 281 3.50 -8.43 19.32
N PRO A 282 3.00 -7.32 18.72
CA PRO A 282 1.58 -7.01 18.75
C PRO A 282 0.76 -8.04 17.94
N GLU A 283 -0.48 -8.28 18.33
CA GLU A 283 -1.42 -9.12 17.56
C GLU A 283 -1.89 -8.43 16.28
N ILE A 284 -2.04 -7.09 16.34
CA ILE A 284 -2.43 -6.24 15.22
C ILE A 284 -1.37 -5.15 15.03
N LEU A 285 -0.90 -5.00 13.80
CA LEU A 285 -0.01 -3.93 13.38
C LEU A 285 -0.75 -3.01 12.40
N ILE A 286 -0.97 -1.77 12.80
CA ILE A 286 -1.56 -0.72 11.96
C ILE A 286 -0.41 0.11 11.37
N LEU A 287 -0.43 0.30 10.04
CA LEU A 287 0.58 1.09 9.33
C LEU A 287 -0.13 2.21 8.56
N ASP A 288 0.21 3.45 8.89
CA ASP A 288 -0.31 4.62 8.16
C ASP A 288 0.69 5.01 7.06
N GLU A 289 0.29 4.81 5.80
CA GLU A 289 1.08 5.07 4.60
C GLU A 289 2.50 4.46 4.65
N PRO A 290 2.62 3.12 4.77
CA PRO A 290 3.93 2.48 5.02
C PRO A 290 4.95 2.71 3.91
N THR A 291 4.50 2.93 2.68
CA THR A 291 5.36 3.05 1.49
C THR A 291 5.39 4.46 0.90
N ALA A 292 4.81 5.46 1.58
CA ALA A 292 4.79 6.83 1.08
C ALA A 292 6.22 7.37 0.90
N GLY A 293 6.48 7.93 -0.30
CA GLY A 293 7.78 8.52 -0.63
C GLY A 293 8.92 7.53 -0.88
N GLN A 294 8.62 6.22 -0.97
CA GLN A 294 9.61 5.19 -1.28
C GLN A 294 9.68 4.93 -2.80
N ASP A 295 10.89 4.66 -3.30
CA ASP A 295 11.06 4.07 -4.62
C ASP A 295 10.58 2.60 -4.63
N TYR A 296 10.50 2.00 -5.81
CA TYR A 296 9.94 0.65 -5.95
C TYR A 296 10.76 -0.43 -5.23
N ARG A 297 12.08 -0.29 -5.16
CA ARG A 297 12.94 -1.25 -4.47
C ARG A 297 12.66 -1.23 -2.96
N HIS A 298 12.72 -0.06 -2.33
CA HIS A 298 12.43 0.10 -0.91
C HIS A 298 10.98 -0.24 -0.57
N TYR A 299 10.03 0.13 -1.46
CA TYR A 299 8.63 -0.31 -1.36
C TYR A 299 8.54 -1.83 -1.26
N THR A 300 9.19 -2.55 -2.18
CA THR A 300 9.15 -4.01 -2.21
C THR A 300 9.81 -4.60 -0.96
N GLU A 301 10.96 -4.09 -0.54
CA GLU A 301 11.66 -4.52 0.67
C GLU A 301 10.77 -4.41 1.92
N ILE A 302 10.09 -3.27 2.11
CA ILE A 302 9.16 -3.06 3.24
C ILE A 302 7.97 -4.04 3.17
N MET A 303 7.38 -4.20 1.99
CA MET A 303 6.18 -5.01 1.85
C MET A 303 6.45 -6.53 1.96
N GLU A 304 7.54 -7.02 1.40
CA GLU A 304 7.95 -8.43 1.58
C GLU A 304 8.35 -8.72 3.03
N PHE A 305 8.96 -7.76 3.71
CA PHE A 305 9.21 -7.84 5.14
C PHE A 305 7.91 -7.96 5.95
N LEU A 306 6.92 -7.08 5.70
CA LEU A 306 5.61 -7.14 6.37
C LEU A 306 4.87 -8.46 6.08
N LYS A 307 4.94 -8.94 4.85
CA LYS A 307 4.40 -10.25 4.45
C LYS A 307 5.07 -11.39 5.23
N THR A 308 6.39 -11.38 5.35
CA THR A 308 7.14 -12.37 6.13
C THR A 308 6.69 -12.39 7.60
N ILE A 309 6.51 -11.23 8.23
CA ILE A 309 5.99 -11.14 9.61
C ILE A 309 4.57 -11.72 9.70
N ASN A 310 3.70 -11.35 8.78
CA ASN A 310 2.34 -11.88 8.74
C ASN A 310 2.33 -13.41 8.63
N GLU A 311 3.14 -13.98 7.72
CA GLU A 311 3.17 -15.41 7.46
C GLU A 311 3.88 -16.22 8.56
N THR A 312 4.95 -15.68 9.17
CA THR A 312 5.75 -16.41 10.15
C THR A 312 5.28 -16.23 11.59
N GLN A 313 4.72 -15.07 11.91
CA GLN A 313 4.28 -14.72 13.28
C GLN A 313 2.76 -14.69 13.43
N GLY A 314 2.01 -14.75 12.33
CA GLY A 314 0.55 -14.65 12.33
C GLY A 314 0.03 -13.25 12.69
N THR A 315 0.88 -12.22 12.66
CA THR A 315 0.49 -10.84 12.98
C THR A 315 -0.54 -10.33 11.97
N THR A 316 -1.66 -9.83 12.45
CA THR A 316 -2.68 -9.19 11.61
C THR A 316 -2.19 -7.80 11.19
N ILE A 317 -2.28 -7.46 9.91
CA ILE A 317 -1.75 -6.20 9.39
C ILE A 317 -2.89 -5.37 8.78
N ILE A 318 -3.05 -4.14 9.28
CA ILE A 318 -3.99 -3.15 8.76
C ILE A 318 -3.19 -2.01 8.15
N MET A 319 -3.33 -1.78 6.84
CA MET A 319 -2.62 -0.73 6.13
C MET A 319 -3.57 0.38 5.71
N ILE A 320 -3.34 1.59 6.19
CA ILE A 320 -4.02 2.78 5.69
C ILE A 320 -3.20 3.27 4.50
N THR A 321 -3.80 3.31 3.32
CA THR A 321 -3.07 3.74 2.12
C THR A 321 -3.98 4.32 1.05
N HIS A 322 -3.38 5.12 0.18
CA HIS A 322 -3.93 5.55 -1.11
C HIS A 322 -3.20 4.89 -2.29
N ASP A 323 -2.23 4.02 -2.02
CA ASP A 323 -1.50 3.29 -3.05
C ASP A 323 -2.29 2.04 -3.49
N MET A 324 -2.84 2.12 -4.72
CA MET A 324 -3.64 1.03 -5.29
C MET A 324 -2.82 -0.21 -5.62
N HIS A 325 -1.52 -0.06 -5.89
CA HIS A 325 -0.63 -1.19 -6.10
C HIS A 325 -0.42 -1.98 -4.80
N LEU A 326 -0.16 -1.28 -3.69
CA LEU A 326 -0.05 -1.90 -2.37
C LEU A 326 -1.32 -2.69 -2.04
N MET A 327 -2.47 -2.05 -2.23
CA MET A 327 -3.76 -2.67 -1.99
C MET A 327 -3.93 -3.95 -2.83
N LEU A 328 -3.64 -3.89 -4.13
CA LEU A 328 -3.76 -5.04 -5.04
C LEU A 328 -2.79 -6.18 -4.67
N GLU A 329 -1.53 -5.84 -4.46
CA GLU A 329 -0.46 -6.83 -4.36
C GLU A 329 -0.41 -7.52 -2.99
N TYR A 330 -0.76 -6.83 -1.90
CA TYR A 330 -0.48 -7.31 -0.55
C TYR A 330 -1.71 -7.49 0.34
N THR A 331 -2.89 -6.96 0.00
CA THR A 331 -4.06 -7.10 0.88
C THR A 331 -5.07 -8.12 0.39
N ASN A 332 -5.74 -8.77 1.34
CA ASN A 332 -6.79 -9.75 1.08
C ASN A 332 -8.13 -9.07 0.82
N ARG A 333 -8.45 -8.07 1.66
CA ARG A 333 -9.67 -7.24 1.57
C ARG A 333 -9.30 -5.77 1.70
N ALA A 334 -10.19 -4.92 1.24
CA ALA A 334 -10.13 -3.48 1.40
C ALA A 334 -11.40 -2.96 2.06
N ILE A 335 -11.23 -2.18 3.11
CA ILE A 335 -12.27 -1.39 3.76
C ILE A 335 -12.28 -0.03 3.07
N VAL A 336 -13.34 0.28 2.32
CA VAL A 336 -13.45 1.54 1.59
C VAL A 336 -14.26 2.53 2.39
N VAL A 337 -13.63 3.65 2.76
CA VAL A 337 -14.26 4.73 3.52
C VAL A 337 -14.43 5.97 2.65
N ALA A 338 -15.63 6.50 2.58
CA ALA A 338 -15.95 7.75 1.87
C ALA A 338 -16.85 8.62 2.74
N ASP A 339 -16.51 9.91 2.84
CA ASP A 339 -17.27 10.91 3.62
C ASP A 339 -17.66 10.44 5.04
N GLY A 340 -16.71 9.78 5.72
CA GLY A 340 -16.91 9.30 7.07
C GLY A 340 -17.80 8.07 7.21
N LYS A 341 -18.16 7.40 6.12
CA LYS A 341 -18.98 6.21 6.10
C LYS A 341 -18.25 5.03 5.46
N LEU A 342 -18.59 3.83 5.90
CA LEU A 342 -18.18 2.61 5.23
C LEU A 342 -18.95 2.48 3.91
N LEU A 343 -18.22 2.45 2.80
CA LEU A 343 -18.83 2.27 1.49
C LEU A 343 -18.96 0.79 1.13
N THR A 344 -17.90 0.03 1.31
CA THR A 344 -17.87 -1.43 1.07
C THR A 344 -16.68 -2.09 1.74
N ILE A 345 -16.73 -3.42 1.86
CA ILE A 345 -15.60 -4.28 2.18
C ILE A 345 -15.60 -5.41 1.16
N ASP A 346 -14.57 -5.48 0.34
CA ASP A 346 -14.44 -6.55 -0.66
C ASP A 346 -12.96 -6.77 -1.02
N THR A 347 -12.69 -7.73 -1.91
CA THR A 347 -11.34 -7.94 -2.45
C THR A 347 -10.87 -6.72 -3.25
N PRO A 348 -9.56 -6.41 -3.25
CA PRO A 348 -9.00 -5.32 -4.03
C PRO A 348 -9.41 -5.35 -5.51
N ALA A 349 -9.47 -6.54 -6.11
CA ALA A 349 -9.87 -6.73 -7.49
C ALA A 349 -11.29 -6.21 -7.74
N LYS A 350 -12.27 -6.57 -6.90
CA LYS A 350 -13.66 -6.11 -7.03
C LYS A 350 -13.81 -4.62 -6.75
N VAL A 351 -13.06 -4.09 -5.76
CA VAL A 351 -13.08 -2.66 -5.44
C VAL A 351 -12.57 -1.84 -6.62
N LEU A 352 -11.40 -2.19 -7.18
CA LEU A 352 -10.76 -1.39 -8.23
C LEU A 352 -11.26 -1.66 -9.67
N THR A 353 -12.22 -2.56 -9.82
CA THR A 353 -12.91 -2.78 -11.09
C THR A 353 -14.34 -2.22 -11.08
N ASN A 354 -14.78 -1.59 -9.99
CA ASN A 354 -16.14 -1.07 -9.84
C ASN A 354 -16.15 0.46 -9.70
N GLU A 355 -16.62 1.15 -10.73
CA GLU A 355 -16.65 2.62 -10.77
C GLU A 355 -17.60 3.22 -9.70
N THR A 356 -18.67 2.53 -9.32
CA THR A 356 -19.58 3.00 -8.26
C THR A 356 -18.95 3.02 -6.89
N ILE A 357 -17.82 2.30 -6.71
CA ILE A 357 -16.99 2.29 -5.50
C ILE A 357 -15.81 3.26 -5.64
N THR A 358 -15.10 3.20 -6.77
CA THR A 358 -13.87 3.98 -6.95
C THR A 358 -14.13 5.48 -7.03
N ALA A 359 -15.19 5.91 -7.71
CA ALA A 359 -15.47 7.33 -7.90
C ALA A 359 -15.75 8.09 -6.58
N PRO A 360 -16.68 7.67 -5.68
CA PRO A 360 -16.91 8.38 -4.42
C PRO A 360 -15.76 8.28 -3.43
N ALA A 361 -14.94 7.24 -3.50
CA ALA A 361 -13.77 7.05 -2.66
C ALA A 361 -12.50 7.73 -3.19
N TYR A 362 -12.55 8.38 -4.36
CA TYR A 362 -11.40 8.99 -5.05
C TYR A 362 -10.28 8.01 -5.36
N LEU A 363 -10.64 6.74 -5.53
CA LEU A 363 -9.75 5.70 -6.01
C LEU A 363 -9.66 5.73 -7.54
N LYS A 364 -8.65 5.08 -8.09
CA LYS A 364 -8.46 4.90 -9.53
C LYS A 364 -8.79 3.46 -9.89
N GLN A 365 -9.55 3.24 -10.96
CA GLN A 365 -9.65 1.91 -11.55
C GLN A 365 -8.25 1.45 -12.00
N THR A 366 -7.96 0.19 -11.80
CA THR A 366 -6.68 -0.38 -12.24
C THR A 366 -6.63 -0.46 -13.78
N SER A 367 -5.47 -0.19 -14.36
CA SER A 367 -5.24 -0.36 -15.80
C SER A 367 -5.43 -1.81 -16.28
N LEU A 368 -5.32 -2.78 -15.37
CA LEU A 368 -5.66 -4.17 -15.64
C LEU A 368 -7.14 -4.36 -16.00
N TYR A 369 -8.04 -3.59 -15.39
CA TYR A 369 -9.46 -3.61 -15.72
C TYR A 369 -9.69 -3.19 -17.17
N GLU A 370 -9.10 -2.07 -17.58
CA GLU A 370 -9.24 -1.56 -18.93
C GLU A 370 -8.65 -2.51 -19.98
N MET A 371 -7.45 -3.06 -19.69
CA MET A 371 -6.84 -4.11 -20.52
C MET A 371 -7.76 -5.33 -20.65
N ALA A 372 -8.31 -5.84 -19.54
CA ALA A 372 -9.21 -7.00 -19.56
C ALA A 372 -10.44 -6.76 -20.44
N VAL A 373 -11.07 -5.58 -20.30
CA VAL A 373 -12.22 -5.19 -21.15
C VAL A 373 -11.83 -5.14 -22.61
N LYS A 374 -10.70 -4.51 -22.95
CA LYS A 374 -10.21 -4.40 -24.36
C LYS A 374 -9.79 -5.74 -24.94
N CYS A 375 -9.29 -6.66 -24.12
CA CYS A 375 -9.02 -8.04 -24.53
C CYS A 375 -10.27 -8.92 -24.60
N GLY A 376 -11.46 -8.38 -24.26
CA GLY A 376 -12.74 -9.09 -24.28
C GLY A 376 -12.85 -10.19 -23.25
N ILE A 377 -12.28 -9.98 -22.05
CA ILE A 377 -12.46 -10.84 -20.88
C ILE A 377 -13.83 -10.54 -20.28
N GLU A 378 -14.68 -11.57 -20.11
CA GLU A 378 -16.04 -11.41 -19.59
C GLU A 378 -16.09 -10.95 -18.14
N ASP A 379 -15.15 -11.42 -17.31
CA ASP A 379 -15.03 -11.03 -15.91
C ASP A 379 -13.68 -10.33 -15.64
N PRO A 380 -13.60 -9.01 -15.81
CA PRO A 380 -12.39 -8.25 -15.55
C PRO A 380 -11.91 -8.32 -14.09
N SER A 381 -12.85 -8.45 -13.13
CA SER A 381 -12.50 -8.58 -11.72
C SER A 381 -11.75 -9.90 -11.46
N GLN A 382 -12.19 -10.98 -12.09
CA GLN A 382 -11.50 -12.27 -12.00
C GLN A 382 -10.13 -12.23 -12.70
N PHE A 383 -10.00 -11.50 -13.81
CA PHE A 383 -8.70 -11.29 -14.46
C PHE A 383 -7.72 -10.59 -13.52
N VAL A 384 -8.14 -9.48 -12.91
CA VAL A 384 -7.34 -8.75 -11.93
C VAL A 384 -6.94 -9.66 -10.76
N GLN A 385 -7.87 -10.46 -10.24
CA GLN A 385 -7.59 -11.39 -9.14
C GLN A 385 -6.57 -12.47 -9.55
N ARG A 386 -6.64 -13.01 -10.77
CA ARG A 386 -5.65 -13.97 -11.27
C ARG A 386 -4.28 -13.35 -11.44
N PHE A 387 -4.22 -12.14 -11.97
CA PHE A 387 -2.97 -11.40 -12.07
C PHE A 387 -2.31 -11.23 -10.70
N ILE A 388 -3.05 -10.76 -9.69
CA ILE A 388 -2.55 -10.60 -8.32
C ILE A 388 -2.00 -11.93 -7.77
N ASN A 389 -2.76 -13.00 -7.93
CA ASN A 389 -2.34 -14.31 -7.42
C ASN A 389 -1.10 -14.85 -8.13
N TYR A 390 -1.00 -14.60 -9.44
CA TYR A 390 0.18 -14.95 -10.23
C TYR A 390 1.41 -14.16 -9.77
N GLU A 391 1.29 -12.84 -9.64
CA GLU A 391 2.36 -11.97 -9.13
C GLU A 391 2.88 -12.43 -7.75
N ARG A 392 1.97 -12.79 -6.85
CA ARG A 392 2.32 -13.29 -5.52
C ARG A 392 3.04 -14.65 -5.54
N ALA A 393 2.82 -15.45 -6.57
CA ALA A 393 3.42 -16.78 -6.72
C ALA A 393 4.79 -16.76 -7.41
N VAL A 394 5.07 -15.75 -8.24
CA VAL A 394 6.34 -15.63 -8.99
C VAL A 394 7.37 -14.72 -8.31
N ARG A 395 6.97 -13.98 -7.27
CA ARG A 395 7.87 -13.26 -6.35
C ARG A 395 8.35 -14.18 -5.25
#